data_d825418dd8ceb676da97f280fe26fb3e
#
_entry.id   d825418dd8ceb676da97f280fe26fb3e
#
_cell.length_a   1.000
_cell.length_b   1.000
_cell.length_c   1.000
_cell.angle_alpha   90.00
_cell.angle_beta   90.00
_cell.angle_gamma   90.00
#
_symmetry.space_group_name_H-M   'P 1'
#
loop_
_entity.id
_entity.type
_entity.pdbx_description
1 polymer ?
#
loop_
_entity_poly.entity_id
_entity_poly.type
_entity_poly.pdbx_seq_one_letter_code
_entity_poly.pdbx_strand_id
1 'polypeptide(L)'
;MVTELVKRRPLVWILPLSAAITGFLIWLIYLKTTRAPAPAWIAALPAANAFFNSCSAGALAAGFVSIKRGNRQAHLRFMLSAVAFSALFLVSYVVYHGFHGDTRFPGQGIIRPIYFFILISHIGLSIVALPMILCTL
;
A
#
# COMPACT_ATOMS: atom_id res chain seq x y z
N MET A 1 -12.17 -2.33 -33.36
CA MET A 1 -12.22 -0.91 -32.96
C MET A 1 -13.05 -0.71 -31.66
N VAL A 2 -14.25 -1.24 -31.56
CA VAL A 2 -15.10 -1.13 -30.34
C VAL A 2 -14.49 -1.85 -29.13
N THR A 3 -13.89 -3.02 -29.31
CA THR A 3 -13.21 -3.81 -28.25
C THR A 3 -12.00 -3.10 -27.65
N GLU A 4 -11.27 -2.31 -28.40
CA GLU A 4 -10.13 -1.52 -27.92
C GLU A 4 -10.60 -0.30 -27.10
N LEU A 5 -11.72 0.31 -27.45
CA LEU A 5 -12.29 1.45 -26.73
C LEU A 5 -12.86 1.04 -25.36
N VAL A 6 -13.44 -0.17 -25.26
CA VAL A 6 -13.94 -0.71 -23.98
C VAL A 6 -12.78 -1.04 -23.04
N LYS A 7 -11.65 -1.51 -23.57
CA LYS A 7 -10.44 -1.85 -22.78
C LYS A 7 -9.67 -0.63 -22.28
N ARG A 8 -9.78 0.53 -22.94
CA ARG A 8 -9.09 1.76 -22.54
C ARG A 8 -9.85 2.63 -21.53
N ARG A 9 -11.17 2.46 -21.39
CA ARG A 9 -12.00 3.28 -20.50
C ARG A 9 -11.60 3.20 -19.01
N PRO A 10 -11.30 2.04 -18.44
CA PRO A 10 -10.86 1.99 -17.03
C PRO A 10 -9.51 2.68 -16.79
N LEU A 11 -8.55 2.56 -17.72
CA LEU A 11 -7.23 3.18 -17.57
C LEU A 11 -7.29 4.71 -17.48
N VAL A 12 -8.23 5.36 -18.19
CA VAL A 12 -8.39 6.83 -18.18
C VAL A 12 -8.77 7.34 -16.79
N TRP A 13 -9.46 6.55 -15.98
CA TRP A 13 -9.83 6.91 -14.60
C TRP A 13 -8.85 6.35 -13.56
N ILE A 14 -8.28 5.18 -13.80
CA ILE A 14 -7.37 4.50 -12.88
C ILE A 14 -6.05 5.25 -12.76
N LEU A 15 -5.46 5.71 -13.86
CA LEU A 15 -4.19 6.43 -13.82
C LEU A 15 -4.27 7.77 -13.07
N PRO A 16 -5.26 8.66 -13.32
CA PRO A 16 -5.43 9.87 -12.52
C PRO A 16 -5.70 9.59 -11.04
N LEU A 17 -6.51 8.57 -10.73
CA LEU A 17 -6.79 8.17 -9.36
C LEU A 17 -5.52 7.68 -8.65
N SER A 18 -4.74 6.83 -9.30
CA SER A 18 -3.45 6.35 -8.75
C SER A 18 -2.47 7.50 -8.53
N ALA A 19 -2.38 8.42 -9.49
CA ALA A 19 -1.54 9.62 -9.37
C ALA A 19 -2.01 10.53 -8.23
N ALA A 20 -3.32 10.71 -8.06
CA ALA A 20 -3.89 11.51 -6.97
C ALA A 20 -3.60 10.88 -5.60
N ILE A 21 -3.76 9.56 -5.45
CA ILE A 21 -3.44 8.85 -4.21
C ILE A 21 -1.94 8.97 -3.90
N THR A 22 -1.08 8.73 -4.88
CA THR A 22 0.37 8.83 -4.72
C THR A 22 0.79 10.26 -4.37
N GLY A 23 0.26 11.25 -5.07
CA GLY A 23 0.54 12.67 -4.80
C GLY A 23 0.05 13.11 -3.42
N PHE A 24 -1.13 12.66 -3.00
CA PHE A 24 -1.65 12.90 -1.65
C PHE A 24 -0.73 12.30 -0.56
N LEU A 25 -0.25 11.09 -0.76
CA LEU A 25 0.67 10.44 0.20
C LEU A 25 2.01 11.19 0.28
N ILE A 26 2.57 11.60 -0.86
CA ILE A 26 3.80 12.40 -0.90
C ILE A 26 3.60 13.73 -0.17
N TRP A 27 2.50 14.42 -0.45
CA TRP A 27 2.17 15.67 0.24
C TRP A 27 2.03 15.48 1.75
N LEU A 28 1.29 14.45 2.18
CA LEU A 28 1.05 14.17 3.60
C LEU A 28 2.34 13.87 4.37
N ILE A 29 3.25 13.08 3.77
CA ILE A 29 4.45 12.60 4.44
C ILE A 29 5.54 13.67 4.44
N TYR A 30 5.79 14.30 3.29
CA TYR A 30 6.96 15.14 3.08
C TYR A 30 6.68 16.66 3.13
N LEU A 31 5.49 17.10 2.72
CA LEU A 31 5.19 18.52 2.57
C LEU A 31 4.33 19.08 3.73
N LYS A 32 3.60 18.23 4.45
CA LYS A 32 2.81 18.68 5.60
C LYS A 32 3.71 18.95 6.81
N THR A 33 3.88 20.22 7.16
CA THR A 33 4.74 20.69 8.24
C THR A 33 4.03 20.79 9.59
N THR A 34 2.70 20.97 9.61
CA THR A 34 1.90 21.08 10.84
C THR A 34 1.70 19.70 11.47
N ARG A 35 2.24 19.54 12.68
CA ARG A 35 2.08 18.33 13.51
C ARG A 35 1.14 18.66 14.65
N ALA A 36 0.03 17.93 14.74
CA ALA A 36 -0.84 17.99 15.90
C ALA A 36 -0.24 17.16 17.06
N PRO A 37 -0.50 17.50 18.32
CA PRO A 37 -0.13 16.63 19.43
C PRO A 37 -0.76 15.26 19.25
N ALA A 38 0.08 14.21 19.26
CA ALA A 38 -0.37 12.85 18.99
C ALA A 38 -0.99 12.22 20.24
N PRO A 39 -2.23 11.72 20.18
CA PRO A 39 -2.81 10.91 21.25
C PRO A 39 -1.99 9.64 21.50
N ALA A 40 -1.99 9.13 22.72
CA ALA A 40 -1.17 7.96 23.14
C ALA A 40 -1.42 6.69 22.28
N TRP A 41 -2.65 6.49 21.80
CA TRP A 41 -2.99 5.31 20.98
C TRP A 41 -2.28 5.30 19.61
N ILE A 42 -1.83 6.44 19.12
CA ILE A 42 -1.10 6.54 17.83
C ILE A 42 0.22 5.78 17.88
N ALA A 43 0.84 5.64 19.05
CA ALA A 43 2.07 4.87 19.23
C ALA A 43 1.90 3.37 18.92
N ALA A 44 0.67 2.84 18.92
CA ALA A 44 0.38 1.46 18.56
C ALA A 44 0.21 1.24 17.05
N LEU A 45 0.01 2.30 16.26
CA LEU A 45 -0.24 2.18 14.81
C LEU A 45 0.89 1.54 14.02
N PRO A 46 2.19 1.74 14.31
CA PRO A 46 3.25 1.02 13.62
C PRO A 46 3.15 -0.51 13.76
N ALA A 47 2.77 -1.00 14.95
CA ALA A 47 2.54 -2.43 15.17
C ALA A 47 1.30 -2.93 14.41
N ALA A 48 0.21 -2.14 14.41
CA ALA A 48 -0.98 -2.44 13.62
C ALA A 48 -0.67 -2.46 12.11
N ASN A 49 0.15 -1.54 11.63
CA ASN A 49 0.61 -1.49 10.24
C ASN A 49 1.38 -2.76 9.86
N ALA A 50 2.31 -3.19 10.70
CA ALA A 50 3.07 -4.43 10.48
C ALA A 50 2.13 -5.65 10.47
N PHE A 51 1.15 -5.69 11.36
CA PHE A 51 0.15 -6.76 11.42
C PHE A 51 -0.71 -6.82 10.14
N PHE A 52 -1.31 -5.70 9.72
CA PHE A 52 -2.13 -5.68 8.51
C PHE A 52 -1.35 -6.03 7.26
N ASN A 53 -0.10 -5.56 7.15
CA ASN A 53 0.76 -5.88 6.03
C ASN A 53 1.11 -7.37 5.99
N SER A 54 1.40 -7.99 7.14
CA SER A 54 1.64 -9.43 7.27
C SER A 54 0.42 -10.26 6.90
N CYS A 55 -0.78 -9.86 7.35
CA CYS A 55 -2.04 -10.50 6.98
C CYS A 55 -2.30 -10.41 5.47
N SER A 56 -2.05 -9.24 4.86
CA SER A 56 -2.18 -9.06 3.42
C SER A 56 -1.22 -9.97 2.65
N ALA A 57 0.05 -10.02 3.05
CA ALA A 57 1.04 -10.91 2.43
C ALA A 57 0.66 -12.39 2.55
N GLY A 58 0.18 -12.82 3.72
CA GLY A 58 -0.32 -14.19 3.93
C GLY A 58 -1.53 -14.53 3.07
N ALA A 59 -2.48 -13.60 2.93
CA ALA A 59 -3.63 -13.75 2.06
C ALA A 59 -3.22 -13.85 0.58
N LEU A 60 -2.26 -13.03 0.13
CA LEU A 60 -1.73 -13.11 -1.24
C LEU A 60 -1.07 -14.46 -1.51
N ALA A 61 -0.26 -14.96 -0.59
CA ALA A 61 0.38 -16.28 -0.71
C ALA A 61 -0.65 -17.41 -0.76
N ALA A 62 -1.66 -17.39 0.13
CA ALA A 62 -2.74 -18.37 0.14
C ALA A 62 -3.59 -18.30 -1.14
N GLY A 63 -3.85 -17.09 -1.65
CA GLY A 63 -4.53 -16.87 -2.91
C GLY A 63 -3.76 -17.43 -4.10
N PHE A 64 -2.45 -17.23 -4.13
CA PHE A 64 -1.58 -17.81 -5.17
C PHE A 64 -1.61 -19.34 -5.15
N VAL A 65 -1.50 -19.97 -3.97
CA VAL A 65 -1.61 -21.42 -3.82
C VAL A 65 -2.98 -21.92 -4.27
N SER A 66 -4.06 -21.19 -3.93
CA SER A 66 -5.42 -21.55 -4.29
C SER A 66 -5.64 -21.56 -5.80
N ILE A 67 -5.14 -20.55 -6.52
CA ILE A 67 -5.28 -20.51 -7.98
C ILE A 67 -4.44 -21.60 -8.67
N LYS A 68 -3.25 -21.91 -8.14
CA LYS A 68 -2.42 -23.03 -8.61
C LYS A 68 -3.12 -24.37 -8.45
N ARG A 69 -3.97 -24.53 -7.45
CA ARG A 69 -4.80 -25.72 -7.21
C ARG A 69 -6.12 -25.70 -7.98
N GLY A 70 -6.36 -24.71 -8.84
CA GLY A 70 -7.59 -24.57 -9.61
C GLY A 70 -8.79 -24.06 -8.82
N ASN A 71 -8.64 -23.72 -7.55
CA ASN A 71 -9.72 -23.23 -6.69
C ASN A 71 -9.90 -21.71 -6.85
N ARG A 72 -10.63 -21.29 -7.89
CA ARG A 72 -10.89 -19.88 -8.20
C ARG A 72 -11.67 -19.16 -7.10
N GLN A 73 -12.60 -19.85 -6.43
CA GLN A 73 -13.42 -19.23 -5.38
C GLN A 73 -12.59 -18.91 -4.14
N ALA A 74 -11.72 -19.82 -3.71
CA ALA A 74 -10.78 -19.56 -2.63
C ALA A 74 -9.80 -18.44 -2.99
N HIS A 75 -9.27 -18.45 -4.21
CA HIS A 75 -8.41 -17.37 -4.72
C HIS A 75 -9.10 -16.01 -4.61
N LEU A 76 -10.33 -15.87 -5.09
CA LEU A 76 -11.08 -14.62 -5.02
C LEU A 76 -11.25 -14.13 -3.57
N ARG A 77 -11.60 -15.03 -2.64
CA ARG A 77 -11.77 -14.69 -1.22
C ARG A 77 -10.47 -14.18 -0.61
N PHE A 78 -9.35 -14.85 -0.91
CA PHE A 78 -8.03 -14.41 -0.42
C PHE A 78 -7.59 -13.08 -1.04
N MET A 79 -7.87 -12.84 -2.34
CA MET A 79 -7.57 -11.56 -2.98
C MET A 79 -8.37 -10.41 -2.34
N LEU A 80 -9.66 -10.60 -2.10
CA LEU A 80 -10.50 -9.60 -1.42
C LEU A 80 -10.03 -9.34 0.02
N SER A 81 -9.63 -10.40 0.74
CA SER A 81 -9.05 -10.25 2.09
C SER A 81 -7.74 -9.47 2.06
N ALA A 82 -6.86 -9.74 1.10
CA ALA A 82 -5.61 -9.01 0.93
C ALA A 82 -5.86 -7.53 0.66
N VAL A 83 -6.82 -7.20 -0.21
CA VAL A 83 -7.23 -5.81 -0.49
C VAL A 83 -7.78 -5.13 0.77
N ALA A 84 -8.63 -5.82 1.54
CA ALA A 84 -9.18 -5.28 2.79
C ALA A 84 -8.08 -4.97 3.82
N PHE A 85 -7.13 -5.89 4.04
CA PHE A 85 -5.99 -5.65 4.92
C PHE A 85 -5.07 -4.54 4.42
N SER A 86 -4.85 -4.44 3.11
CA SER A 86 -4.08 -3.35 2.50
C SER A 86 -4.77 -2.00 2.68
N ALA A 87 -6.09 -1.94 2.60
CA ALA A 87 -6.85 -0.72 2.85
C ALA A 87 -6.77 -0.30 4.33
N LEU A 88 -6.88 -1.25 5.28
CA LEU A 88 -6.70 -0.98 6.71
C LEU A 88 -5.28 -0.49 7.01
N PHE A 89 -4.27 -1.13 6.41
CA PHE A 89 -2.88 -0.66 6.48
C PHE A 89 -2.77 0.79 5.99
N LEU A 90 -3.33 1.11 4.82
CA LEU A 90 -3.24 2.44 4.23
C LEU A 90 -3.89 3.50 5.14
N VAL A 91 -5.08 3.23 5.67
CA VAL A 91 -5.78 4.15 6.60
C VAL A 91 -4.93 4.37 7.86
N SER A 92 -4.46 3.30 8.49
CA SER A 92 -3.61 3.36 9.68
C SER A 92 -2.30 4.11 9.41
N TYR A 93 -1.68 3.87 8.26
CA TYR A 93 -0.46 4.54 7.81
C TYR A 93 -0.67 6.05 7.61
N VAL A 94 -1.75 6.44 6.93
CA VAL A 94 -2.10 7.86 6.70
C VAL A 94 -2.36 8.57 8.03
N VAL A 95 -3.10 7.94 8.94
CA VAL A 95 -3.36 8.49 10.28
C VAL A 95 -2.05 8.69 11.04
N TYR A 96 -1.19 7.68 11.10
CA TYR A 96 0.10 7.77 11.78
C TYR A 96 0.96 8.91 11.24
N HIS A 97 1.16 8.97 9.92
CA HIS A 97 1.98 10.00 9.29
C HIS A 97 1.35 11.40 9.34
N GLY A 98 0.01 11.48 9.43
CA GLY A 98 -0.70 12.73 9.64
C GLY A 98 -0.33 13.42 10.95
N PHE A 99 0.02 12.66 12.00
CA PHE A 99 0.45 13.18 13.31
C PHE A 99 1.98 13.28 13.45
N HIS A 100 2.75 12.28 12.98
CA HIS A 100 4.20 12.21 13.19
C HIS A 100 5.02 12.76 12.03
N GLY A 101 4.46 12.81 10.82
CA GLY A 101 5.21 13.16 9.60
C GLY A 101 6.28 12.13 9.26
N ASP A 102 7.36 12.56 8.67
CA ASP A 102 8.50 11.69 8.31
C ASP A 102 9.27 11.27 9.57
N THR A 103 9.52 9.97 9.70
CA THR A 103 10.29 9.39 10.81
C THR A 103 11.69 9.07 10.29
N ARG A 104 12.69 9.80 10.77
CA ARG A 104 14.08 9.55 10.39
C ARG A 104 14.56 8.21 10.94
N PHE A 105 15.17 7.41 10.07
CA PHE A 105 15.77 6.15 10.49
C PHE A 105 17.03 6.40 11.32
N PRO A 106 17.08 5.99 12.60
CA PRO A 106 18.19 6.27 13.50
C PRO A 106 19.40 5.36 13.28
N GLY A 107 19.27 4.29 12.49
CA GLY A 107 20.33 3.32 12.23
C GLY A 107 21.52 3.93 11.48
N GLN A 108 22.73 3.51 11.86
CA GLN A 108 23.98 3.93 11.24
C GLN A 108 24.74 2.71 10.67
N GLY A 109 25.82 2.98 9.93
CA GLY A 109 26.63 1.93 9.32
C GLY A 109 25.93 1.23 8.14
N ILE A 110 26.20 -0.05 7.98
CA ILE A 110 25.74 -0.85 6.83
C ILE A 110 24.20 -1.07 6.81
N ILE A 111 23.54 -0.95 7.96
CA ILE A 111 22.09 -1.10 8.06
C ILE A 111 21.35 0.03 7.35
N ARG A 112 21.93 1.24 7.33
CA ARG A 112 21.34 2.42 6.72
C ARG A 112 21.15 2.29 5.20
N PRO A 113 22.16 1.94 4.39
CA PRO A 113 21.96 1.74 2.96
C PRO A 113 21.04 0.58 2.64
N ILE A 114 21.05 -0.51 3.42
CA ILE A 114 20.11 -1.64 3.26
C ILE A 114 18.67 -1.17 3.49
N TYR A 115 18.43 -0.42 4.56
CA TYR A 115 17.10 0.16 4.84
C TYR A 115 16.61 1.03 3.69
N PHE A 116 17.43 1.96 3.19
CA PHE A 116 17.05 2.84 2.10
C PHE A 116 16.82 2.08 0.78
N PHE A 117 17.63 1.06 0.50
CA PHE A 117 17.41 0.21 -0.67
C PHE A 117 16.05 -0.50 -0.62
N ILE A 118 15.70 -1.10 0.52
CA ILE A 118 14.40 -1.75 0.73
C ILE A 118 13.27 -0.73 0.64
N LEU A 119 13.40 0.43 1.27
CA LEU A 119 12.39 1.48 1.27
C LEU A 119 12.14 2.02 -0.14
N ILE A 120 13.17 2.38 -0.88
CA ILE A 120 13.06 2.93 -2.23
C ILE A 120 12.48 1.90 -3.19
N SER A 121 12.94 0.65 -3.14
CA SER A 121 12.39 -0.43 -3.95
C SER A 121 10.92 -0.71 -3.62
N HIS A 122 10.56 -0.70 -2.33
CA HIS A 122 9.17 -0.86 -1.90
C HIS A 122 8.28 0.27 -2.43
N ILE A 123 8.70 1.53 -2.32
CA ILE A 123 7.95 2.68 -2.85
C ILE A 123 7.79 2.56 -4.38
N GLY A 124 8.87 2.26 -5.10
CA GLY A 124 8.84 2.10 -6.56
C GLY A 124 7.89 0.99 -7.01
N LEU A 125 7.97 -0.18 -6.37
CA LEU A 125 7.05 -1.30 -6.63
C LEU A 125 5.60 -0.95 -6.29
N SER A 126 5.35 -0.22 -5.21
CA SER A 126 4.00 0.19 -4.80
C SER A 126 3.36 1.14 -5.82
N ILE A 127 4.13 2.08 -6.38
CA ILE A 127 3.66 3.00 -7.43
C ILE A 127 3.23 2.23 -8.68
N VAL A 128 3.97 1.19 -9.05
CA VAL A 128 3.62 0.33 -10.21
C VAL A 128 2.47 -0.62 -9.89
N ALA A 129 2.46 -1.20 -8.68
CA ALA A 129 1.43 -2.15 -8.27
C ALA A 129 0.05 -1.52 -8.11
N LEU A 130 -0.04 -0.26 -7.65
CA LEU A 130 -1.32 0.41 -7.40
C LEU A 130 -2.23 0.44 -8.64
N PRO A 131 -1.81 0.95 -9.81
CA PRO A 131 -2.64 0.91 -11.01
C PRO A 131 -2.93 -0.52 -11.49
N MET A 132 -1.99 -1.47 -11.31
CA MET A 132 -2.22 -2.87 -11.67
C MET A 132 -3.33 -3.51 -10.83
N ILE A 133 -3.35 -3.27 -9.52
CA ILE A 133 -4.39 -3.75 -8.60
C ILE A 133 -5.75 -3.17 -8.99
N LEU A 134 -5.81 -1.85 -9.25
CA LEU A 134 -7.04 -1.18 -9.66
C LEU A 134 -7.56 -1.65 -11.03
N CYS A 135 -6.68 -2.12 -11.91
CA CYS A 135 -7.07 -2.72 -13.20
C CYS A 135 -7.65 -4.14 -13.05
N THR A 136 -7.32 -4.85 -11.96
CA THR A 136 -7.72 -6.25 -11.74
C THR A 136 -8.93 -6.40 -10.82
N LEU A 137 -9.35 -5.34 -10.15
CA LEU A 137 -10.58 -5.25 -9.35
C LEU A 137 -11.80 -4.95 -10.23
#